data_2749b4f25ad003c42bdf62fbcd2e75cd
#
_entry.id   2749b4f25ad003c42bdf62fbcd2e75cd
#
_cell.length_a   1.000
_cell.length_b   1.000
_cell.length_c   1.000
_cell.angle_alpha   90.00
_cell.angle_beta   90.00
_cell.angle_gamma   90.00
#
_symmetry.space_group_name_H-M   'P 1'
#
loop_
_entity.id
_entity.type
_entity.pdbx_description
1 polymer ?
#
loop_
_entity_poly.entity_id
_entity_poly.type
_entity_poly.pdbx_seq_one_letter_code
_entity_poly.pdbx_strand_id
1 'polypeptide(L)'
;MNSVNLIGYVANDIALKTTENGKPYVNFAIGINGKKTEFIQCCAWAQIAESLEKYVKKGNKIGISGHLVRVQYKGKDGKMVYSQPVQVDYVDFFDKNDPKTETAENIEAQDIFPF
;
A
#
# COMPACT_ATOMS: atom_id res chain seq x y z
N MET A 1 4.84 19.58 -8.74
CA MET A 1 4.64 18.15 -8.99
C MET A 1 4.64 17.40 -7.68
N ASN A 2 3.71 16.51 -7.48
CA ASN A 2 3.62 15.74 -6.25
C ASN A 2 3.39 14.30 -6.66
N SER A 3 4.45 13.54 -6.73
CA SER A 3 4.39 12.17 -7.23
C SER A 3 5.36 11.30 -6.45
N VAL A 4 4.90 10.14 -6.05
CA VAL A 4 5.70 9.19 -5.30
C VAL A 4 5.54 7.83 -5.95
N ASN A 5 6.65 7.15 -6.19
CA ASN A 5 6.64 5.81 -6.77
C ASN A 5 7.52 4.93 -5.90
N LEU A 6 6.96 3.86 -5.38
CA LEU A 6 7.66 3.00 -4.45
C LEU A 6 7.45 1.53 -4.80
N ILE A 7 8.48 0.74 -4.59
CA ILE A 7 8.37 -0.71 -4.70
C ILE A 7 8.94 -1.27 -3.41
N GLY A 8 8.18 -2.09 -2.76
CA GLY A 8 8.62 -2.67 -1.50
C GLY A 8 7.69 -3.76 -1.04
N TYR A 9 7.80 -4.12 0.24
CA TYR A 9 7.03 -5.21 0.80
C TYR A 9 6.02 -4.67 1.80
N VAL A 10 4.82 -5.23 1.76
CA VAL A 10 3.76 -4.81 2.68
C VAL A 10 4.17 -5.24 4.08
N ALA A 11 4.23 -4.28 4.98
CA ALA A 11 4.77 -4.52 6.31
C ALA A 11 3.75 -4.92 7.35
N ASN A 12 2.48 -4.78 7.06
CA ASN A 12 1.45 -5.16 8.01
C ASN A 12 0.23 -5.71 7.27
N ASP A 13 -0.65 -6.36 8.01
CA ASP A 13 -1.84 -6.91 7.40
C ASP A 13 -2.74 -5.80 6.92
N ILE A 14 -3.37 -6.03 5.79
CA ILE A 14 -4.26 -5.05 5.21
C ILE A 14 -5.68 -5.35 5.68
N ALA A 15 -6.25 -4.42 6.40
CA ALA A 15 -7.60 -4.56 6.92
C ALA A 15 -8.45 -3.45 6.34
N LEU A 16 -9.50 -3.84 5.64
CA LEU A 16 -10.40 -2.87 5.05
C LEU A 16 -11.23 -2.20 6.13
N LYS A 17 -11.30 -0.91 6.12
CA LYS A 17 -12.09 -0.13 7.05
C LYS A 17 -13.08 0.72 6.27
N THR A 18 -14.05 1.24 6.96
CA THR A 18 -15.09 2.04 6.32
C THR A 18 -15.27 3.33 7.09
N THR A 19 -15.38 4.44 6.39
CA THR A 19 -15.64 5.71 7.04
C THR A 19 -17.10 5.79 7.43
N GLU A 20 -17.45 6.85 8.15
CA GLU A 20 -18.85 7.05 8.55
C GLU A 20 -19.75 7.14 7.34
N ASN A 21 -19.23 7.60 6.22
CA ASN A 21 -20.02 7.70 5.01
C ASN A 21 -20.04 6.42 4.20
N GLY A 22 -19.46 5.36 4.73
CA GLY A 22 -19.47 4.09 4.03
C GLY A 22 -18.38 3.93 3.00
N LYS A 23 -17.39 4.80 2.98
CA LYS A 23 -16.34 4.73 1.99
C LYS A 23 -15.21 3.82 2.48
N PRO A 24 -14.84 2.80 1.70
CA PRO A 24 -13.80 1.87 2.15
C PRO A 24 -12.41 2.48 2.02
N TYR A 25 -11.54 2.13 2.95
CA TYR A 25 -10.16 2.58 2.88
C TYR A 25 -9.26 1.61 3.65
N VAL A 26 -7.96 1.66 3.36
CA VAL A 26 -6.98 0.89 4.10
C VAL A 26 -5.79 1.78 4.40
N ASN A 27 -5.13 1.51 5.52
CA ASN A 27 -3.86 2.14 5.87
C ASN A 27 -2.85 1.02 6.01
N PHE A 28 -1.69 1.19 5.44
CA PHE A 28 -0.67 0.16 5.52
C PHE A 28 0.70 0.80 5.38
N ALA A 29 1.74 0.03 5.62
CA ALA A 29 3.09 0.50 5.47
C ALA A 29 3.82 -0.36 4.46
N ILE A 30 4.68 0.25 3.67
CA ILE A 30 5.53 -0.46 2.74
C ILE A 30 6.94 -0.36 3.26
N GLY A 31 7.63 -1.49 3.33
CA GLY A 31 9.02 -1.51 3.73
C GLY A 31 9.90 -1.44 2.49
N ILE A 32 10.75 -0.44 2.43
CA ILE A 32 11.67 -0.27 1.31
C ILE A 32 13.04 -0.69 1.80
N ASN A 33 13.60 -1.68 1.15
CA ASN A 33 14.90 -2.18 1.54
C ASN A 33 16.01 -1.32 0.98
N GLY A 34 16.98 -1.03 1.80
CA GLY A 34 18.17 -0.30 1.40
C GLY A 34 19.20 -0.65 2.44
N LYS A 35 20.08 0.27 2.79
CA LYS A 35 21.03 0.02 3.86
C LYS A 35 20.26 -0.16 5.15
N LYS A 36 19.13 0.53 5.25
CA LYS A 36 18.22 0.36 6.34
C LYS A 36 16.86 0.19 5.70
N THR A 37 15.98 -0.56 6.34
CA THR A 37 14.62 -0.66 5.84
C THR A 37 13.85 0.56 6.28
N GLU A 38 13.26 1.24 5.33
CA GLU A 38 12.43 2.40 5.61
C GLU A 38 10.97 2.00 5.47
N PHE A 39 10.15 2.42 6.41
CA PHE A 39 8.72 2.10 6.35
C PHE A 39 7.95 3.36 5.99
N ILE A 40 7.21 3.29 4.91
CA ILE A 40 6.47 4.44 4.41
C ILE A 40 4.99 4.20 4.61
N GLN A 41 4.32 5.11 5.27
CA GLN A 41 2.89 4.99 5.51
C GLN A 41 2.11 5.31 4.25
N CYS A 42 1.15 4.47 3.95
CA CYS A 42 0.34 4.62 2.75
C CYS A 42 -1.12 4.51 3.08
N CYS A 43 -1.97 5.11 2.27
CA CYS A 43 -3.41 4.94 2.40
C CYS A 43 -4.01 4.77 1.02
N ALA A 44 -5.09 4.04 0.94
CA ALA A 44 -5.78 3.80 -0.31
C ALA A 44 -7.28 3.83 -0.06
N TRP A 45 -8.03 4.20 -1.07
CA TRP A 45 -9.47 4.39 -0.96
C TRP A 45 -10.22 3.62 -2.04
N ALA A 46 -11.47 3.34 -1.75
CA ALA A 46 -12.41 2.79 -2.73
C ALA A 46 -11.90 1.51 -3.40
N GLN A 47 -11.92 1.45 -4.70
CA GLN A 47 -11.54 0.23 -5.40
C GLN A 47 -10.13 -0.21 -5.14
N ILE A 48 -9.21 0.72 -4.97
CA ILE A 48 -7.83 0.36 -4.70
C ILE A 48 -7.75 -0.29 -3.33
N ALA A 49 -8.47 0.25 -2.35
CA ALA A 49 -8.48 -0.33 -1.02
C ALA A 49 -9.05 -1.75 -1.06
N GLU A 50 -10.12 -1.95 -1.80
CA GLU A 50 -10.73 -3.26 -1.92
C GLU A 50 -9.80 -4.25 -2.60
N SER A 51 -9.11 -3.82 -3.62
CA SER A 51 -8.17 -4.69 -4.32
C SER A 51 -7.00 -5.07 -3.44
N LEU A 52 -6.50 -4.12 -2.64
CA LEU A 52 -5.41 -4.43 -1.74
C LEU A 52 -5.85 -5.45 -0.70
N GLU A 53 -7.02 -5.26 -0.14
CA GLU A 53 -7.51 -6.17 0.88
C GLU A 53 -7.71 -7.57 0.30
N LYS A 54 -8.16 -7.64 -0.93
CA LYS A 54 -8.46 -8.91 -1.56
C LYS A 54 -7.22 -9.68 -2.01
N TYR A 55 -6.22 -8.97 -2.53
CA TYR A 55 -5.10 -9.63 -3.19
C TYR A 55 -3.75 -9.52 -2.49
N VAL A 56 -3.62 -8.65 -1.52
CA VAL A 56 -2.32 -8.39 -0.92
C VAL A 56 -2.28 -8.82 0.54
N LYS A 57 -1.21 -9.50 0.91
CA LYS A 57 -1.01 -9.93 2.29
C LYS A 57 0.31 -9.39 2.78
N LYS A 58 0.47 -9.37 4.10
CA LYS A 58 1.72 -8.96 4.70
C LYS A 58 2.86 -9.79 4.09
N GLY A 59 3.89 -9.10 3.72
CA GLY A 59 5.06 -9.75 3.10
C GLY A 59 5.04 -9.75 1.59
N ASN A 60 3.92 -9.43 0.97
CA ASN A 60 3.88 -9.39 -0.48
C ASN A 60 4.63 -8.19 -1.01
N LYS A 61 5.18 -8.33 -2.20
CA LYS A 61 5.87 -7.24 -2.87
C LYS A 61 4.89 -6.52 -3.78
N ILE A 62 4.84 -5.22 -3.65
CA ILE A 62 3.96 -4.43 -4.52
C ILE A 62 4.68 -3.16 -4.93
N GLY A 63 4.20 -2.56 -6.00
CA GLY A 63 4.63 -1.25 -6.42
C GLY A 63 3.45 -0.32 -6.32
N ILE A 64 3.67 0.89 -5.87
CA ILE A 64 2.59 1.86 -5.81
C ILE A 64 3.04 3.16 -6.46
N SER A 65 2.07 3.86 -6.98
CA SER A 65 2.27 5.20 -7.49
C SER A 65 1.20 6.07 -6.87
N GLY A 66 1.58 7.20 -6.35
CA GLY A 66 0.63 8.06 -5.68
C GLY A 66 1.21 9.43 -5.42
N HIS A 67 0.69 10.08 -4.41
CA HIS A 67 1.15 11.40 -4.05
C HIS A 67 1.07 11.59 -2.54
N LEU A 68 1.80 12.55 -2.03
CA LEU A 68 1.79 12.83 -0.61
C LEU A 68 0.55 13.65 -0.28
N VAL A 69 -0.10 13.30 0.82
CA VAL A 69 -1.21 14.08 1.31
C VAL A 69 -0.91 14.41 2.77
N ARG A 70 -1.48 15.47 3.25
CA ARG A 70 -1.32 15.84 4.64
C ARG A 70 -2.60 15.52 5.37
N VAL A 71 -2.50 14.77 6.44
CA VAL A 71 -3.65 14.48 7.27
C VAL A 71 -3.35 14.97 8.68
N GLN A 72 -4.38 15.32 9.40
CA GLN A 72 -4.20 15.73 10.78
C GLN A 72 -5.33 15.14 11.59
N TYR A 73 -5.04 14.78 12.80
CA TYR A 73 -6.04 14.21 13.68
C TYR A 73 -5.68 14.56 15.11
N LYS A 74 -6.66 14.42 15.98
CA LYS A 74 -6.47 14.75 17.37
C LYS A 74 -5.93 13.54 18.09
N GLY A 75 -4.80 13.71 18.74
CA GLY A 75 -4.20 12.62 19.49
C GLY A 75 -4.92 12.40 20.81
N LYS A 76 -4.51 11.37 21.52
CA LYS A 76 -5.14 11.02 22.78
C LYS A 76 -4.99 12.12 23.82
N ASP A 77 -3.94 12.88 23.72
CA ASP A 77 -3.69 13.96 24.68
C ASP A 77 -4.34 15.26 24.21
N GLY A 78 -5.14 15.22 23.21
CA GLY A 78 -5.82 16.41 22.72
C GLY A 78 -5.00 17.27 21.78
N LYS A 79 -3.76 16.90 21.52
CA LYS A 79 -2.93 17.70 20.62
C LYS A 79 -3.13 17.23 19.18
N MET A 80 -2.99 18.14 18.26
CA MET A 80 -3.12 17.82 16.86
C MET A 80 -1.88 17.07 16.39
N VAL A 81 -2.08 15.99 15.69
CA VAL A 81 -1.00 15.19 15.14
C VAL A 81 -1.08 15.30 13.62
N TYR A 82 0.07 15.54 12.99
CA TYR A 82 0.13 15.67 11.54
C TYR A 82 0.90 14.49 10.95
N SER A 83 0.45 14.03 9.83
CA SER A 83 1.10 12.92 9.13
C SER A 83 1.05 13.19 7.64
N GLN A 84 1.99 12.62 6.90
CA GLN A 84 2.03 12.78 5.45
C GLN A 84 2.16 11.43 4.80
N PRO A 85 1.09 10.64 4.79
CA PRO A 85 1.15 9.34 4.12
C PRO A 85 1.11 9.54 2.60
N VAL A 86 1.43 8.48 1.89
CA VAL A 86 1.30 8.46 0.45
C VAL A 86 -0.11 7.97 0.15
N GLN A 87 -0.87 8.75 -0.59
CA GLN A 87 -2.17 8.29 -1.05
C GLN A 87 -1.94 7.55 -2.34
N VAL A 88 -2.35 6.30 -2.38
CA VAL A 88 -2.07 5.43 -3.50
C VAL A 88 -3.06 5.67 -4.62
N ASP A 89 -2.54 5.96 -5.80
CA ASP A 89 -3.39 6.16 -6.97
C ASP A 89 -3.35 4.93 -7.88
N TYR A 90 -2.31 4.13 -7.79
CA TYR A 90 -2.17 2.97 -8.65
C TYR A 90 -1.30 1.93 -7.97
N VAL A 91 -1.63 0.65 -8.13
CA VAL A 91 -0.88 -0.44 -7.52
C VAL A 91 -0.52 -1.47 -8.57
N ASP A 92 0.73 -1.91 -8.54
CA ASP A 92 1.17 -3.04 -9.34
C ASP A 92 1.35 -4.21 -8.39
N PHE A 93 0.73 -5.33 -8.69
CA PHE A 93 0.83 -6.52 -7.86
C PHE A 93 1.90 -7.42 -8.46
N PHE A 94 2.95 -7.65 -7.67
CA PHE A 94 4.06 -8.48 -8.12
C PHE A 94 3.86 -9.94 -7.69
N ASP A 95 3.33 -10.14 -6.48
CA ASP A 95 3.07 -11.47 -5.99
C ASP A 95 1.60 -11.76 -6.14
N LYS A 96 1.25 -12.82 -6.83
CA LYS A 96 -0.15 -13.12 -6.99
C LYS A 96 -0.54 -14.21 -6.02
N ASN A 97 -1.57 -13.96 -5.28
CA ASN A 97 -2.02 -14.92 -4.30
C ASN A 97 -3.12 -15.80 -4.81
N ASP A 98 -3.53 -15.60 -6.02
CA ASP A 98 -4.59 -16.39 -6.58
C ASP A 98 -4.03 -17.76 -6.86
N PRO A 99 -4.60 -18.79 -6.35
CA PRO A 99 -4.09 -20.13 -6.55
C PRO A 99 -3.93 -20.49 -7.99
N LYS A 100 -4.66 -19.90 -8.84
CA LYS A 100 -4.52 -20.26 -10.21
C LYS A 100 -3.29 -19.76 -10.76
N THR A 101 -2.82 -18.74 -10.21
CA THR A 101 -1.73 -18.14 -10.81
C THR A 101 -0.52 -18.77 -10.39
N GLU A 102 -0.57 -19.79 -9.91
CA GLU A 102 0.68 -20.38 -9.53
C GLU A 102 1.27 -20.62 -10.84
N THR A 103 0.56 -20.40 -11.78
CA THR A 103 1.13 -20.34 -13.03
C THR A 103 2.06 -19.29 -12.74
N ALA A 104 2.59 -19.41 -11.84
CA ALA A 104 3.54 -18.57 -11.38
C ALA A 104 4.36 -18.11 -12.43
N GLU A 105 4.38 -18.81 -13.35
CA GLU A 105 5.15 -18.39 -14.38
C GLU A 105 4.80 -17.04 -14.66
N ASN A 106 3.65 -16.76 -14.55
CA ASN A 106 3.31 -15.45 -14.80
C ASN A 106 4.09 -14.60 -13.99
N ILE A 107 4.46 -15.10 -12.97
CA ILE A 107 5.12 -14.33 -12.09
C ILE A 107 6.43 -14.00 -12.53
N GLU A 108 7.12 -14.92 -13.06
CA GLU A 108 8.45 -14.59 -13.36
C GLU A 108 8.41 -13.55 -14.41
N ALA A 109 7.47 -13.55 -15.20
CA ALA A 109 7.47 -12.55 -16.23
C ALA A 109 7.47 -11.24 -15.52
N GLN A 110 6.80 -11.15 -14.44
CA GLN A 110 6.75 -9.91 -13.81
C GLN A 110 7.96 -9.65 -13.05
N ASP A 111 8.55 -10.65 -12.58
CA ASP A 111 9.73 -10.44 -11.81
C ASP A 111 10.79 -9.89 -12.65
N ILE A 112 10.60 -9.97 -13.91
CA ILE A 112 11.59 -9.51 -14.74
C ILE A 112 11.55 -8.08 -14.83
N PHE A 113 10.54 -7.46 -14.43
CA PHE A 113 10.51 -6.07 -14.50
C PHE A 113 11.41 -5.57 -13.51
N PRO A 114 12.48 -5.06 -13.89
CA PRO A 114 13.46 -4.63 -12.98
C PRO A 114 13.02 -3.39 -12.39
N PHE A 115 12.47 -2.59 -12.77
CA PHE A 115 12.27 -1.30 -12.21
C PHE A 115 13.54 -0.66 -11.77
#